data_e59c58dba9d237f68b9ff414c74e9686
#
_entry.id   e59c58dba9d237f68b9ff414c74e9686
#
_cell.length_a   1.000
_cell.length_b   1.000
_cell.length_c   1.000
_cell.angle_alpha   90.00
_cell.angle_beta   90.00
_cell.angle_gamma   90.00
#
_symmetry.space_group_name_H-M   'P 1'
#
loop_
_entity.id
_entity.type
_entity.pdbx_description
1 polymer ?
#
loop_
_entity_poly.entity_id
_entity_poly.type
_entity_poly.pdbx_seq_one_letter_code
_entity_poly.pdbx_strand_id
1 'polypeptide(L)'
;MMQGLQRLEREDPSCRLRFDSETGQTLLAGMGELHLEILVDRLMREHKVQANVGKPQVSYRETVSKAARGEGRVERVIAGENQFGQAVVDIKPAPTGSGFKFTNLVPVERLPKTMAGPIEQGIREALENGVLAGFVTTDLEVTLVGADYIQESASEMAYKLAGANAFREAARKAEPQLLEPIFKVEVTTPDEFMGGVIGDLNARRGKVLSMHSRACRQVVDPECPMAMMLGYATDLRSLTQGR
;
A
#
# COMPACT_ATOMS: atom_id res chain seq x y z
N MET A 1 17.61 -14.53 14.13
CA MET A 1 16.48 -14.83 13.22
C MET A 1 16.94 -14.95 11.77
N MET A 2 17.42 -13.90 11.11
CA MET A 2 17.80 -13.95 9.67
C MET A 2 18.81 -15.06 9.31
N GLN A 3 19.83 -15.29 10.13
CA GLN A 3 20.79 -16.37 9.89
C GLN A 3 20.16 -17.77 9.92
N GLY A 4 19.20 -18.02 10.83
CA GLY A 4 18.46 -19.28 10.89
C GLY A 4 17.58 -19.50 9.65
N LEU A 5 16.87 -18.45 9.24
CA LEU A 5 16.03 -18.47 8.04
C LEU A 5 16.87 -18.72 6.77
N GLN A 6 18.01 -18.04 6.62
CA GLN A 6 18.91 -18.24 5.47
C GLN A 6 19.51 -19.66 5.41
N ARG A 7 19.72 -20.30 6.57
CA ARG A 7 20.15 -21.71 6.61
C ARG A 7 19.04 -22.63 6.12
N LEU A 8 17.82 -22.44 6.61
CA LEU A 8 16.66 -23.22 6.14
C LEU A 8 16.45 -23.09 4.62
N GLU A 9 16.58 -21.88 4.06
CA GLU A 9 16.46 -21.66 2.61
C GLU A 9 17.56 -22.37 1.81
N ARG A 10 18.78 -22.51 2.38
CA ARG A 10 19.86 -23.26 1.74
C ARG A 10 19.68 -24.77 1.83
N GLU A 11 19.08 -25.26 2.91
CA GLU A 11 18.82 -26.68 3.12
C GLU A 11 17.60 -27.18 2.35
N ASP A 12 16.63 -26.31 2.14
CA ASP A 12 15.37 -26.62 1.45
C ASP A 12 15.13 -25.66 0.27
N PRO A 13 15.38 -26.11 -0.97
CA PRO A 13 15.17 -25.30 -2.18
C PRO A 13 13.72 -24.87 -2.41
N SER A 14 12.75 -25.54 -1.77
CA SER A 14 11.33 -25.20 -1.85
C SER A 14 10.92 -24.09 -0.87
N CYS A 15 11.80 -23.77 0.09
CA CYS A 15 11.66 -22.67 1.02
C CYS A 15 12.19 -21.39 0.38
N ARG A 16 11.38 -20.32 0.38
CA ARG A 16 11.79 -19.00 -0.11
C ARG A 16 11.53 -17.96 0.94
N LEU A 17 12.49 -17.06 1.12
CA LEU A 17 12.40 -15.93 2.03
C LEU A 17 12.24 -14.64 1.24
N ARG A 18 11.32 -13.81 1.68
CA ARG A 18 11.15 -12.46 1.15
C ARG A 18 10.95 -11.50 2.32
N PHE A 19 11.75 -10.44 2.36
CA PHE A 19 11.49 -9.32 3.24
C PHE A 19 10.55 -8.33 2.55
N ASP A 20 9.44 -8.02 3.20
CA ASP A 20 8.51 -7.00 2.76
C ASP A 20 8.84 -5.69 3.51
N SER A 21 9.33 -4.72 2.77
CA SER A 21 9.73 -3.41 3.32
C SER A 21 8.54 -2.53 3.70
N GLU A 22 7.36 -2.76 3.11
CA GLU A 22 6.15 -1.98 3.42
C GLU A 22 5.56 -2.42 4.77
N THR A 23 5.47 -3.72 5.01
CA THR A 23 4.90 -4.27 6.25
C THR A 23 5.95 -4.54 7.33
N GLY A 24 7.24 -4.50 6.97
CA GLY A 24 8.35 -4.88 7.86
C GLY A 24 8.39 -6.37 8.19
N GLN A 25 7.60 -7.20 7.53
CA GLN A 25 7.52 -8.64 7.77
C GLN A 25 8.53 -9.41 6.94
N THR A 26 9.01 -10.52 7.52
CA THR A 26 9.73 -11.55 6.76
C THR A 26 8.74 -12.62 6.35
N LEU A 27 8.49 -12.75 5.07
CA LEU A 27 7.58 -13.73 4.50
C LEU A 27 8.33 -15.03 4.22
N LEU A 28 7.76 -16.14 4.66
CA LEU A 28 8.22 -17.50 4.39
C LEU A 28 7.25 -18.16 3.42
N ALA A 29 7.73 -18.58 2.26
CA ALA A 29 6.96 -19.33 1.28
C ALA A 29 7.46 -20.78 1.19
N GLY A 30 6.53 -21.72 0.99
CA GLY A 30 6.81 -23.14 0.89
C GLY A 30 5.76 -23.88 0.05
N MET A 31 5.85 -25.19 -0.04
CA MET A 31 4.99 -26.02 -0.87
C MET A 31 3.56 -26.20 -0.33
N GLY A 32 3.31 -25.84 0.93
CA GLY A 32 1.99 -25.97 1.56
C GLY A 32 2.04 -25.67 3.05
N GLU A 33 0.88 -25.69 3.69
CA GLU A 33 0.70 -25.29 5.10
C GLU A 33 1.52 -26.18 6.05
N LEU A 34 1.41 -27.50 5.92
CA LEU A 34 2.19 -28.45 6.73
C LEU A 34 3.70 -28.25 6.57
N HIS A 35 4.15 -27.98 5.34
CA HIS A 35 5.56 -27.69 5.09
C HIS A 35 6.01 -26.42 5.81
N LEU A 36 5.23 -25.37 5.76
CA LEU A 36 5.50 -24.12 6.47
C LEU A 36 5.52 -24.30 8.00
N GLU A 37 4.60 -25.11 8.55
CA GLU A 37 4.60 -25.46 9.97
C GLU A 37 5.88 -26.18 10.39
N ILE A 38 6.34 -27.15 9.60
CA ILE A 38 7.59 -27.87 9.85
C ILE A 38 8.80 -26.91 9.81
N LEU A 39 8.87 -26.03 8.81
CA LEU A 39 9.94 -25.04 8.71
C LEU A 39 9.97 -24.07 9.91
N VAL A 40 8.81 -23.64 10.36
CA VAL A 40 8.67 -22.79 11.55
C VAL A 40 9.08 -23.53 12.82
N ASP A 41 8.63 -24.78 12.99
CA ASP A 41 9.03 -25.62 14.14
C ASP A 41 10.55 -25.84 14.18
N ARG A 42 11.16 -26.15 13.04
CA ARG A 42 12.62 -26.25 12.89
C ARG A 42 13.33 -24.95 13.25
N LEU A 43 12.82 -23.80 12.77
CA LEU A 43 13.36 -22.49 13.09
C LEU A 43 13.39 -22.24 14.60
N MET A 44 12.30 -22.56 15.28
CA MET A 44 12.18 -22.34 16.72
C MET A 44 13.05 -23.32 17.54
N ARG A 45 13.05 -24.61 17.18
CA ARG A 45 13.77 -25.65 17.94
C ARG A 45 15.27 -25.71 17.64
N GLU A 46 15.65 -25.75 16.37
CA GLU A 46 17.04 -25.93 15.97
C GLU A 46 17.83 -24.62 16.07
N HIS A 47 17.21 -23.51 15.67
CA HIS A 47 17.86 -22.21 15.65
C HIS A 47 17.54 -21.33 16.86
N LYS A 48 16.72 -21.83 17.82
CA LYS A 48 16.32 -21.14 19.07
C LYS A 48 15.82 -19.72 18.83
N VAL A 49 15.08 -19.51 17.73
CA VAL A 49 14.52 -18.22 17.35
C VAL A 49 13.16 -18.07 17.99
N GLN A 50 12.97 -17.01 18.77
CA GLN A 50 11.65 -16.57 19.19
C GLN A 50 11.06 -15.66 18.10
N ALA A 51 10.02 -16.11 17.42
CA ALA A 51 9.34 -15.36 16.39
C ALA A 51 7.82 -15.47 16.56
N ASN A 52 7.12 -14.36 16.34
CA ASN A 52 5.68 -14.38 16.16
C ASN A 52 5.37 -14.80 14.73
N VAL A 53 4.66 -15.91 14.59
CA VAL A 53 4.23 -16.46 13.30
C VAL A 53 2.75 -16.16 13.11
N GLY A 54 2.41 -15.57 11.98
CA GLY A 54 1.04 -15.22 11.65
C GLY A 54 0.83 -15.12 10.15
N LYS A 55 -0.40 -14.77 9.77
CA LYS A 55 -0.71 -14.51 8.36
C LYS A 55 0.02 -13.26 7.86
N PRO A 56 0.40 -13.21 6.57
CA PRO A 56 0.95 -12.03 5.96
C PRO A 56 0.01 -10.83 6.13
N GLN A 57 0.57 -9.67 6.44
CA GLN A 57 -0.20 -8.43 6.44
C GLN A 57 -0.45 -7.98 5.01
N VAL A 58 -1.61 -7.41 4.79
CA VAL A 58 -1.99 -6.87 3.48
C VAL A 58 -1.52 -5.42 3.41
N SER A 59 -0.75 -5.08 2.38
CA SER A 59 -0.32 -3.71 2.11
C SER A 59 -1.49 -2.93 1.50
N TYR A 60 -2.24 -2.26 2.35
CA TYR A 60 -3.27 -1.32 1.91
C TYR A 60 -2.63 -0.02 1.43
N ARG A 61 -3.34 0.71 0.58
CA ARG A 61 -2.99 2.07 0.17
C ARG A 61 -4.20 2.97 0.30
N GLU A 62 -3.97 4.26 0.22
CA GLU A 62 -5.03 5.26 0.21
C GLU A 62 -5.05 5.99 -1.13
N THR A 63 -6.21 6.51 -1.51
CA THR A 63 -6.40 7.42 -2.64
C THR A 63 -7.53 8.39 -2.34
N VAL A 64 -7.77 9.32 -3.24
CA VAL A 64 -8.89 10.27 -3.14
C VAL A 64 -9.87 10.04 -4.29
N SER A 65 -11.16 10.25 -4.05
CA SER A 65 -12.21 10.04 -5.07
C SER A 65 -12.65 11.33 -5.75
N LYS A 66 -12.42 12.48 -5.14
CA LYS A 66 -12.86 13.79 -5.65
C LYS A 66 -11.71 14.79 -5.65
N ALA A 67 -11.83 15.80 -6.51
CA ALA A 67 -10.95 16.96 -6.45
C ALA A 67 -11.33 17.85 -5.25
N ALA A 68 -10.31 18.36 -4.56
CA ALA A 68 -10.52 19.28 -3.45
C ALA A 68 -9.35 20.24 -3.28
N ARG A 69 -9.63 21.38 -2.63
CA ARG A 69 -8.63 22.38 -2.28
C ARG A 69 -8.40 22.38 -0.77
N GLY A 70 -7.14 22.49 -0.39
CA GLY A 70 -6.72 22.66 0.99
C GLY A 70 -5.72 23.80 1.14
N GLU A 71 -5.74 24.42 2.31
CA GLU A 71 -4.82 25.46 2.72
C GLU A 71 -4.09 25.01 3.98
N GLY A 72 -2.77 25.22 4.01
CA GLY A 72 -1.96 25.02 5.18
C GLY A 72 -1.23 26.34 5.54
N ARG A 73 -1.46 26.80 6.74
CA ARG A 73 -0.79 28.00 7.30
C ARG A 73 -0.08 27.62 8.59
N VAL A 74 1.14 28.04 8.71
CA VAL A 74 1.99 27.83 9.90
C VAL A 74 2.55 29.16 10.31
N GLU A 75 2.21 29.57 11.51
CA GLU A 75 2.79 30.75 12.18
C GLU A 75 3.23 30.29 13.56
N ARG A 76 4.51 30.41 13.85
CA ARG A 76 5.06 30.04 15.16
C ARG A 76 6.30 30.86 15.47
N VAL A 77 6.59 30.98 16.75
CA VAL A 77 7.83 31.60 17.23
C VAL A 77 8.73 30.48 17.76
N ILE A 78 9.95 30.37 17.20
CA ILE A 78 10.95 29.42 17.66
C ILE A 78 12.22 30.20 18.00
N ALA A 79 12.71 30.03 19.21
CA ALA A 79 13.91 30.71 19.72
C ALA A 79 13.88 32.25 19.58
N GLY A 80 12.68 32.86 19.62
CA GLY A 80 12.50 34.31 19.45
C GLY A 80 12.34 34.78 18.00
N GLU A 81 12.44 33.88 17.01
CA GLU A 81 12.23 34.18 15.58
C GLU A 81 10.85 33.77 15.13
N ASN A 82 10.16 34.66 14.42
CA ASN A 82 8.89 34.37 13.79
C ASN A 82 9.12 33.47 12.58
N GLN A 83 8.42 32.35 12.50
CA GLN A 83 8.43 31.47 11.34
C GLN A 83 7.05 31.45 10.68
N PHE A 84 7.03 31.73 9.39
CA PHE A 84 5.83 31.78 8.57
C PHE A 84 5.96 30.84 7.37
N GLY A 85 4.87 30.16 7.05
CA GLY A 85 4.69 29.39 5.83
C GLY A 85 3.22 29.22 5.51
N GLN A 86 2.87 29.42 4.24
CA GLN A 86 1.53 29.19 3.73
C GLN A 86 1.61 28.48 2.38
N ALA A 87 0.70 27.53 2.16
CA ALA A 87 0.55 26.84 0.90
C ALA A 87 -0.94 26.54 0.64
N VAL A 88 -1.36 26.73 -0.60
CA VAL A 88 -2.69 26.32 -1.07
C VAL A 88 -2.52 25.32 -2.18
N VAL A 89 -3.10 24.14 -2.01
CA VAL A 89 -2.98 23.06 -2.98
C VAL A 89 -4.35 22.60 -3.48
N ASP A 90 -4.40 22.27 -4.75
CA ASP A 90 -5.51 21.54 -5.36
C ASP A 90 -5.05 20.10 -5.55
N ILE A 91 -5.86 19.15 -5.11
CA ILE A 91 -5.65 17.73 -5.36
C ILE A 91 -6.76 17.19 -6.24
N LYS A 92 -6.42 16.21 -7.08
CA LYS A 92 -7.39 15.47 -7.89
C LYS A 92 -6.97 14.01 -8.01
N PRO A 93 -7.94 13.07 -8.13
CA PRO A 93 -7.64 11.69 -8.40
C PRO A 93 -6.95 11.54 -9.75
N ALA A 94 -6.05 10.57 -9.84
CA ALA A 94 -5.36 10.19 -11.07
C ALA A 94 -5.65 8.71 -11.41
N PRO A 95 -5.38 8.25 -12.64
CA PRO A 95 -5.58 6.86 -13.01
C PRO A 95 -4.81 5.90 -12.11
N THR A 96 -5.40 4.73 -11.85
CA THR A 96 -4.77 3.68 -11.04
C THR A 96 -3.37 3.32 -11.58
N GLY A 97 -2.39 3.30 -10.69
CA GLY A 97 -1.00 3.00 -11.03
C GLY A 97 -0.20 4.20 -11.55
N SER A 98 -0.77 5.39 -11.60
CA SER A 98 -0.05 6.62 -12.01
C SER A 98 0.85 7.20 -10.92
N GLY A 99 0.65 6.77 -9.67
CA GLY A 99 1.43 7.22 -8.53
C GLY A 99 1.14 8.67 -8.15
N PHE A 100 2.18 9.38 -7.73
CA PHE A 100 2.10 10.77 -7.30
C PHE A 100 2.72 11.73 -8.31
N LYS A 101 1.98 12.78 -8.66
CA LYS A 101 2.47 13.87 -9.51
C LYS A 101 2.29 15.22 -8.82
N PHE A 102 3.38 16.00 -8.79
CA PHE A 102 3.36 17.36 -8.27
C PHE A 102 3.55 18.39 -9.38
N THR A 103 2.77 19.47 -9.34
CA THR A 103 2.89 20.59 -10.27
C THR A 103 2.84 21.90 -9.49
N ASN A 104 3.76 22.80 -9.75
CA ASN A 104 3.78 24.13 -9.17
C ASN A 104 3.31 25.16 -10.20
N LEU A 105 2.22 25.86 -9.92
CA LEU A 105 1.69 26.96 -10.73
C LEU A 105 1.90 28.34 -10.11
N VAL A 106 2.53 28.43 -8.92
CA VAL A 106 2.78 29.70 -8.26
C VAL A 106 3.94 30.43 -8.95
N PRO A 107 3.74 31.68 -9.40
CA PRO A 107 4.81 32.47 -10.00
C PRO A 107 5.98 32.71 -9.03
N VAL A 108 7.19 32.80 -9.58
CA VAL A 108 8.44 32.99 -8.80
C VAL A 108 8.43 34.29 -8.01
N GLU A 109 7.67 35.28 -8.49
CA GLU A 109 7.51 36.58 -7.83
C GLU A 109 6.73 36.47 -6.51
N ARG A 110 5.84 35.45 -6.39
CA ARG A 110 5.07 35.18 -5.17
C ARG A 110 5.76 34.18 -4.26
N LEU A 111 6.44 33.19 -4.82
CA LEU A 111 7.15 32.17 -4.05
C LEU A 111 8.51 31.88 -4.67
N PRO A 112 9.62 32.20 -3.99
CA PRO A 112 10.96 31.83 -4.45
C PRO A 112 11.06 30.32 -4.68
N LYS A 113 11.81 29.91 -5.72
CA LYS A 113 12.03 28.48 -6.04
C LYS A 113 12.59 27.68 -4.88
N THR A 114 13.35 28.31 -4.00
CA THR A 114 13.92 27.71 -2.78
C THR A 114 12.85 27.23 -1.80
N MET A 115 11.67 27.83 -1.80
CA MET A 115 10.57 27.46 -0.89
C MET A 115 9.59 26.47 -1.50
N ALA A 116 9.56 26.31 -2.82
CA ALA A 116 8.71 25.31 -3.48
C ALA A 116 9.15 23.87 -3.18
N GLY A 117 10.45 23.61 -3.11
CA GLY A 117 11.00 22.30 -2.74
C GLY A 117 10.58 21.81 -1.36
N PRO A 118 10.73 22.59 -0.29
CA PRO A 118 10.21 22.26 1.04
C PRO A 118 8.71 21.94 1.06
N ILE A 119 7.87 22.69 0.34
CA ILE A 119 6.43 22.42 0.24
C ILE A 119 6.18 21.03 -0.37
N GLU A 120 6.83 20.73 -1.51
CA GLU A 120 6.73 19.40 -2.14
C GLU A 120 7.20 18.30 -1.21
N GLN A 121 8.31 18.48 -0.51
CA GLN A 121 8.80 17.50 0.45
C GLN A 121 7.80 17.26 1.59
N GLY A 122 7.19 18.32 2.13
CA GLY A 122 6.16 18.19 3.15
C GLY A 122 4.93 17.40 2.68
N ILE A 123 4.52 17.62 1.42
CA ILE A 123 3.43 16.88 0.80
C ILE A 123 3.81 15.40 0.65
N ARG A 124 5.03 15.07 0.18
CA ARG A 124 5.51 13.69 0.04
C ARG A 124 5.53 12.95 1.37
N GLU A 125 6.02 13.57 2.43
CA GLU A 125 6.01 12.98 3.77
C GLU A 125 4.59 12.78 4.30
N ALA A 126 3.67 13.70 3.97
CA ALA A 126 2.26 13.54 4.34
C ALA A 126 1.56 12.41 3.58
N LEU A 127 1.95 12.16 2.30
CA LEU A 127 1.50 11.02 1.50
C LEU A 127 1.94 9.68 2.11
N GLU A 128 3.17 9.57 2.58
CA GLU A 128 3.72 8.36 3.19
C GLU A 128 2.99 8.00 4.49
N ASN A 129 2.54 9.00 5.24
CA ASN A 129 1.81 8.80 6.50
C ASN A 129 0.31 8.59 6.34
N GLY A 130 -0.22 8.73 5.14
CA GLY A 130 -1.65 8.60 4.87
C GLY A 130 -2.52 9.67 5.54
N VAL A 131 -3.83 9.61 5.28
CA VAL A 131 -4.81 10.58 5.80
C VAL A 131 -5.98 9.90 6.50
N LEU A 132 -6.34 8.68 6.07
CA LEU A 132 -7.50 7.93 6.56
C LEU A 132 -7.10 6.91 7.63
N ALA A 133 -6.21 6.01 7.31
CA ALA A 133 -5.81 4.87 8.14
C ALA A 133 -4.30 4.74 8.33
N GLY A 134 -3.51 5.67 7.78
CA GLY A 134 -2.06 5.69 7.91
C GLY A 134 -1.32 4.90 6.84
N PHE A 135 -1.98 4.57 5.73
CA PHE A 135 -1.36 3.91 4.59
C PHE A 135 -0.90 4.93 3.54
N VAL A 136 0.12 4.56 2.78
CA VAL A 136 0.65 5.41 1.73
C VAL A 136 -0.45 5.82 0.75
N THR A 137 -0.61 7.13 0.54
CA THR A 137 -1.56 7.69 -0.42
C THR A 137 -0.95 7.71 -1.82
N THR A 138 -1.68 7.23 -2.82
CA THR A 138 -1.20 7.09 -4.21
C THR A 138 -2.28 7.48 -5.21
N ASP A 139 -1.90 7.54 -6.50
CA ASP A 139 -2.80 7.78 -7.64
C ASP A 139 -3.54 9.12 -7.54
N LEU A 140 -2.76 10.18 -7.36
CA LEU A 140 -3.27 11.55 -7.28
C LEU A 140 -2.30 12.57 -7.86
N GLU A 141 -2.86 13.68 -8.33
CA GLU A 141 -2.11 14.85 -8.73
C GLU A 141 -2.32 15.98 -7.73
N VAL A 142 -1.23 16.60 -7.30
CA VAL A 142 -1.23 17.77 -6.43
C VAL A 142 -0.69 18.97 -7.18
N THR A 143 -1.45 20.04 -7.19
CA THR A 143 -1.07 21.30 -7.82
C THR A 143 -0.96 22.37 -6.75
N LEU A 144 0.22 22.97 -6.60
CA LEU A 144 0.42 24.15 -5.76
C LEU A 144 -0.12 25.36 -6.53
N VAL A 145 -1.20 25.96 -6.02
CA VAL A 145 -1.92 27.08 -6.68
C VAL A 145 -1.74 28.40 -6.00
N GLY A 146 -1.28 28.42 -4.75
CA GLY A 146 -1.05 29.64 -3.98
C GLY A 146 -0.07 29.43 -2.86
N ALA A 147 0.68 30.48 -2.56
CA ALA A 147 1.53 30.58 -1.39
C ALA A 147 1.80 32.07 -1.13
N ASP A 148 1.82 32.47 0.14
CA ASP A 148 2.25 33.80 0.55
C ASP A 148 3.70 33.72 1.07
N TYR A 149 4.53 34.69 0.68
CA TYR A 149 5.93 34.77 1.06
C TYR A 149 6.22 36.04 1.85
N ILE A 150 6.73 35.88 3.06
CA ILE A 150 7.17 36.96 3.93
C ILE A 150 8.64 36.76 4.20
N GLN A 151 9.51 37.58 3.56
CA GLN A 151 10.97 37.41 3.57
C GLN A 151 11.57 37.37 4.98
N GLU A 152 11.06 38.18 5.91
CA GLU A 152 11.58 38.31 7.28
C GLU A 152 11.29 37.09 8.17
N SER A 153 10.30 36.31 7.84
CA SER A 153 9.84 35.13 8.65
C SER A 153 9.78 33.84 7.84
N ALA A 154 10.22 33.84 6.59
CA ALA A 154 10.22 32.65 5.74
C ALA A 154 11.17 31.58 6.30
N SER A 155 10.62 30.38 6.55
CA SER A 155 11.38 29.24 7.04
C SER A 155 11.05 28.00 6.21
N GLU A 156 12.07 27.30 5.71
CA GLU A 156 11.88 26.05 4.96
C GLU A 156 11.02 25.03 5.74
N MET A 157 11.25 24.94 7.06
CA MET A 157 10.47 24.05 7.91
C MET A 157 9.01 24.50 8.02
N ALA A 158 8.71 25.81 8.05
CA ALA A 158 7.35 26.31 8.09
C ALA A 158 6.62 26.02 6.76
N TYR A 159 7.27 26.19 5.61
CA TYR A 159 6.71 25.84 4.31
C TYR A 159 6.53 24.34 4.13
N LYS A 160 7.44 23.52 4.62
CA LYS A 160 7.31 22.06 4.64
C LYS A 160 6.06 21.64 5.43
N LEU A 161 5.88 22.18 6.63
CA LEU A 161 4.69 21.90 7.45
C LEU A 161 3.41 22.47 6.83
N ALA A 162 3.47 23.65 6.21
CA ALA A 162 2.34 24.24 5.52
C ALA A 162 1.90 23.37 4.34
N GLY A 163 2.83 22.85 3.54
CA GLY A 163 2.55 21.90 2.46
C GLY A 163 1.88 20.63 2.96
N ALA A 164 2.41 20.03 4.04
CA ALA A 164 1.84 18.84 4.66
C ALA A 164 0.42 19.09 5.19
N ASN A 165 0.17 20.24 5.82
CA ASN A 165 -1.15 20.60 6.35
C ASN A 165 -2.15 20.88 5.24
N ALA A 166 -1.73 21.61 4.18
CA ALA A 166 -2.56 21.87 3.01
C ALA A 166 -3.00 20.58 2.34
N PHE A 167 -2.08 19.64 2.16
CA PHE A 167 -2.39 18.33 1.62
C PHE A 167 -3.37 17.54 2.49
N ARG A 168 -3.14 17.45 3.81
CA ARG A 168 -4.03 16.74 4.73
C ARG A 168 -5.44 17.33 4.74
N GLU A 169 -5.57 18.65 4.70
CA GLU A 169 -6.86 19.32 4.63
C GLU A 169 -7.57 19.01 3.31
N ALA A 170 -6.87 19.14 2.18
CA ALA A 170 -7.41 18.81 0.87
C ALA A 170 -7.84 17.33 0.80
N ALA A 171 -7.00 16.41 1.23
CA ALA A 171 -7.28 14.97 1.19
C ALA A 171 -8.49 14.58 2.03
N ARG A 172 -8.69 15.18 3.21
CA ARG A 172 -9.90 14.95 4.02
C ARG A 172 -11.18 15.39 3.32
N LYS A 173 -11.12 16.50 2.57
CA LYS A 173 -12.27 17.01 1.79
C LYS A 173 -12.51 16.21 0.51
N ALA A 174 -11.48 15.53 0.01
CA ALA A 174 -11.51 14.78 -1.26
C ALA A 174 -12.10 13.37 -1.15
N GLU A 175 -12.76 13.04 -0.04
CA GLU A 175 -13.31 11.70 0.22
C GLU A 175 -12.25 10.61 0.05
N PRO A 176 -11.33 10.47 1.00
CA PRO A 176 -10.26 9.48 0.93
C PRO A 176 -10.84 8.06 0.97
N GLN A 177 -10.25 7.17 0.17
CA GLN A 177 -10.65 5.77 0.04
C GLN A 177 -9.47 4.84 0.29
N LEU A 178 -9.76 3.68 0.86
CA LEU A 178 -8.80 2.61 1.06
C LEU A 178 -8.75 1.70 -0.16
N LEU A 179 -7.55 1.44 -0.65
CA LEU A 179 -7.28 0.50 -1.73
C LEU A 179 -6.73 -0.80 -1.14
N GLU A 180 -7.27 -1.92 -1.60
CA GLU A 180 -6.77 -3.26 -1.29
C GLU A 180 -6.09 -3.88 -2.52
N PRO A 181 -5.01 -4.67 -2.34
CA PRO A 181 -4.38 -5.35 -3.46
C PRO A 181 -5.27 -6.48 -3.97
N ILE A 182 -5.44 -6.52 -5.29
CA ILE A 182 -6.21 -7.54 -6.00
C ILE A 182 -5.26 -8.53 -6.67
N PHE A 183 -5.47 -9.82 -6.42
CA PHE A 183 -4.75 -10.91 -7.07
C PHE A 183 -5.48 -11.36 -8.33
N LYS A 184 -4.73 -11.56 -9.38
CA LYS A 184 -5.14 -12.41 -10.51
C LYS A 184 -4.81 -13.84 -10.16
N VAL A 185 -5.83 -14.68 -10.13
CA VAL A 185 -5.72 -16.08 -9.73
C VAL A 185 -6.12 -16.93 -10.93
N GLU A 186 -5.44 -18.05 -11.14
CA GLU A 186 -5.86 -19.10 -12.07
C GLU A 186 -6.17 -20.35 -11.27
N VAL A 187 -7.41 -20.83 -11.35
CA VAL A 187 -7.86 -22.05 -10.67
C VAL A 187 -8.21 -23.09 -11.70
N THR A 188 -7.47 -24.21 -11.69
CA THR A 188 -7.74 -25.34 -12.56
C THR A 188 -8.42 -26.46 -11.75
N THR A 189 -9.61 -26.87 -12.16
CA THR A 189 -10.42 -27.89 -11.46
C THR A 189 -11.13 -28.81 -12.45
N PRO A 190 -11.45 -30.07 -12.05
CA PRO A 190 -12.38 -30.93 -12.80
C PRO A 190 -13.78 -30.30 -12.89
N ASP A 191 -14.53 -30.64 -13.94
CA ASP A 191 -15.88 -30.09 -14.17
C ASP A 191 -16.83 -30.30 -12.98
N GLU A 192 -16.72 -31.43 -12.30
CA GLU A 192 -17.56 -31.80 -11.15
C GLU A 192 -17.48 -30.82 -9.97
N PHE A 193 -16.35 -30.16 -9.79
CA PHE A 193 -16.10 -29.19 -8.68
C PHE A 193 -16.28 -27.73 -9.09
N MET A 194 -16.46 -27.44 -10.38
CA MET A 194 -16.49 -26.07 -10.91
C MET A 194 -17.53 -25.20 -10.20
N GLY A 195 -18.75 -25.72 -9.99
CA GLY A 195 -19.82 -24.97 -9.32
C GLY A 195 -19.45 -24.58 -7.88
N GLY A 196 -18.84 -25.51 -7.13
CA GLY A 196 -18.36 -25.26 -5.77
C GLY A 196 -17.23 -24.22 -5.73
N VAL A 197 -16.27 -24.34 -6.65
CA VAL A 197 -15.14 -23.39 -6.76
C VAL A 197 -15.64 -21.98 -7.08
N ILE A 198 -16.54 -21.82 -8.04
CA ILE A 198 -17.11 -20.50 -8.38
C ILE A 198 -17.91 -19.94 -7.19
N GLY A 199 -18.68 -20.77 -6.50
CA GLY A 199 -19.40 -20.36 -5.30
C GLY A 199 -18.48 -19.84 -4.20
N ASP A 200 -17.39 -20.54 -3.91
CA ASP A 200 -16.39 -20.12 -2.92
C ASP A 200 -15.64 -18.84 -3.35
N LEU A 201 -15.23 -18.74 -4.62
CA LEU A 201 -14.60 -17.53 -5.15
C LEU A 201 -15.52 -16.30 -5.04
N ASN A 202 -16.81 -16.45 -5.34
CA ASN A 202 -17.78 -15.36 -5.17
C ASN A 202 -17.95 -14.99 -3.69
N ALA A 203 -18.00 -15.95 -2.78
CA ALA A 203 -18.05 -15.69 -1.33
C ALA A 203 -16.82 -14.93 -0.85
N ARG A 204 -15.66 -15.09 -1.51
CA ARG A 204 -14.41 -14.35 -1.26
C ARG A 204 -14.33 -13.00 -1.98
N ARG A 205 -15.44 -12.48 -2.47
CA ARG A 205 -15.51 -11.24 -3.25
C ARG A 205 -14.71 -11.30 -4.56
N GLY A 206 -14.48 -12.52 -5.07
CA GLY A 206 -13.80 -12.73 -6.34
C GLY A 206 -14.70 -12.37 -7.53
N LYS A 207 -14.12 -11.72 -8.53
CA LYS A 207 -14.77 -11.44 -9.80
C LYS A 207 -14.19 -12.34 -10.89
N VAL A 208 -14.97 -13.30 -11.36
CA VAL A 208 -14.54 -14.17 -12.46
C VAL A 208 -14.50 -13.35 -13.76
N LEU A 209 -13.33 -13.28 -14.38
CA LEU A 209 -13.10 -12.55 -15.63
C LEU A 209 -13.30 -13.46 -16.84
N SER A 210 -12.75 -14.67 -16.78
CA SER A 210 -12.85 -15.64 -17.85
C SER A 210 -12.97 -17.07 -17.33
N MET A 211 -13.54 -17.93 -18.14
CA MET A 211 -13.58 -19.37 -17.94
C MET A 211 -13.30 -20.05 -19.26
N HIS A 212 -12.43 -21.03 -19.26
CA HIS A 212 -12.13 -21.78 -20.45
C HIS A 212 -11.80 -23.24 -20.11
N SER A 213 -12.06 -24.15 -21.05
CA SER A 213 -11.76 -25.57 -20.90
C SER A 213 -10.37 -25.86 -21.46
N ARG A 214 -9.56 -26.60 -20.69
CA ARG A 214 -8.22 -27.04 -21.09
C ARG A 214 -8.03 -28.51 -20.75
N ALA A 215 -7.91 -29.37 -21.76
CA ALA A 215 -7.61 -30.80 -21.60
C ALA A 215 -8.44 -31.51 -20.50
N CYS A 216 -9.76 -31.48 -20.62
CA CYS A 216 -10.73 -32.08 -19.66
C CYS A 216 -10.72 -31.46 -18.24
N ARG A 217 -10.24 -30.25 -18.10
CA ARG A 217 -10.33 -29.44 -16.87
C ARG A 217 -10.86 -28.07 -17.20
N GLN A 218 -11.54 -27.47 -16.24
CA GLN A 218 -11.96 -26.08 -16.33
C GLN A 218 -10.92 -25.19 -15.66
N VAL A 219 -10.62 -24.09 -16.34
CA VAL A 219 -9.75 -23.03 -15.83
C VAL A 219 -10.62 -21.81 -15.58
N VAL A 220 -10.57 -21.30 -14.39
CA VAL A 220 -11.31 -20.10 -13.96
C VAL A 220 -10.29 -19.03 -13.59
N ASP A 221 -10.42 -17.84 -14.18
CA ASP A 221 -9.52 -16.69 -13.94
C ASP A 221 -10.27 -15.61 -13.15
N PRO A 222 -10.28 -15.65 -11.83
CA PRO A 222 -10.86 -14.60 -11.01
C PRO A 222 -9.84 -13.51 -10.63
N GLU A 223 -10.35 -12.32 -10.40
CA GLU A 223 -9.68 -11.28 -9.61
C GLU A 223 -10.25 -11.28 -8.19
N CYS A 224 -9.40 -11.51 -7.19
CA CYS A 224 -9.81 -11.62 -5.81
C CYS A 224 -8.97 -10.73 -4.90
N PRO A 225 -9.57 -10.11 -3.84
CA PRO A 225 -8.80 -9.42 -2.81
C PRO A 225 -7.78 -10.34 -2.15
N MET A 226 -6.52 -9.87 -2.04
CA MET A 226 -5.44 -10.65 -1.43
C MET A 226 -5.80 -11.16 -0.04
N ALA A 227 -6.46 -10.35 0.78
CA ALA A 227 -6.86 -10.71 2.13
C ALA A 227 -7.73 -11.98 2.18
N MET A 228 -8.58 -12.19 1.15
CA MET A 228 -9.49 -13.33 1.06
C MET A 228 -8.84 -14.59 0.48
N MET A 229 -7.64 -14.43 -0.11
CA MET A 229 -6.91 -15.54 -0.74
C MET A 229 -5.87 -16.19 0.17
N LEU A 230 -5.64 -15.62 1.35
CA LEU A 230 -4.74 -16.22 2.34
C LEU A 230 -5.32 -17.54 2.87
N GLY A 231 -4.61 -18.66 2.64
CA GLY A 231 -5.05 -20.01 2.98
C GLY A 231 -5.97 -20.68 1.94
N TYR A 232 -6.31 -19.99 0.84
CA TYR A 232 -7.21 -20.51 -0.19
C TYR A 232 -6.80 -21.88 -0.77
N ALA A 233 -5.50 -22.13 -0.93
CA ALA A 233 -5.00 -23.40 -1.45
C ALA A 233 -5.44 -24.62 -0.59
N THR A 234 -5.51 -24.45 0.73
CA THR A 234 -5.98 -25.48 1.66
C THR A 234 -7.50 -25.68 1.54
N ASP A 235 -8.25 -24.59 1.47
CA ASP A 235 -9.70 -24.63 1.30
C ASP A 235 -10.09 -25.24 -0.06
N LEU A 236 -9.37 -24.89 -1.13
CA LEU A 236 -9.55 -25.47 -2.46
C LEU A 236 -9.31 -26.98 -2.47
N ARG A 237 -8.23 -27.45 -1.82
CA ARG A 237 -7.96 -28.89 -1.68
C ARG A 237 -9.08 -29.61 -0.95
N SER A 238 -9.62 -29.02 0.10
CA SER A 238 -10.75 -29.60 0.84
C SER A 238 -12.00 -29.64 -0.02
N LEU A 239 -12.29 -28.59 -0.79
CA LEU A 239 -13.44 -28.48 -1.67
C LEU A 239 -13.38 -29.47 -2.84
N THR A 240 -12.19 -29.70 -3.40
CA THR A 240 -11.94 -30.55 -4.57
C THR A 240 -11.42 -31.94 -4.22
N GLN A 241 -11.41 -32.32 -2.95
CA GLN A 241 -10.88 -33.60 -2.47
C GLN A 241 -9.44 -33.86 -2.92
N GLY A 242 -8.67 -32.78 -3.09
CA GLY A 242 -7.26 -32.82 -3.49
C GLY A 242 -7.01 -33.01 -4.98
N ARG A 243 -8.02 -32.84 -5.84
CA ARG A 243 -7.94 -33.07 -7.30
C ARG A 243 -7.71 -31.79 -8.09
#